data_85435ad27886ca143d5e81586e87c9c7
#
_entry.id   85435ad27886ca143d5e81586e87c9c7
#
_cell.length_a   1.000
_cell.length_b   1.000
_cell.length_c   1.000
_cell.angle_alpha   90.00
_cell.angle_beta   90.00
_cell.angle_gamma   90.00
#
_symmetry.space_group_name_H-M   'P 1'
#
loop_
_entity.id
_entity.type
_entity.pdbx_description
1 polymer ?
#
loop_
_entity_poly.entity_id
_entity_poly.type
_entity_poly.pdbx_seq_one_letter_code
_entity_poly.pdbx_strand_id
1 'polypeptide(L)'
;MKLSHAALLFAASTLVVGPAIAAKKKPTEPPCVKGKVLTAFQMRMLQTELVVGALSCKLTPRYNDFVTSYRPDLMTAHKTLMAYFARESKLEDYKSRTANEVSQRSLANITEFCLHSANLYDTLLGPEKIKLAQFVMDEPSANRHDQNACEAPSVVTASAVSPVTGKLVPLPRAKPETPLAMSTPQPVPADGSPVVSGTPVQN
;
A
#
# COMPACT_ATOMS: atom_id res chain seq x y z
N MET A 1 -54.21 72.18 3.05
CA MET A 1 -53.53 71.90 4.31
C MET A 1 -54.46 71.11 5.22
N LYS A 2 -54.24 69.76 5.26
CA LYS A 2 -54.92 68.90 6.26
C LYS A 2 -53.98 67.77 6.57
N LEU A 3 -53.36 67.78 7.75
CA LEU A 3 -52.56 66.70 8.30
C LEU A 3 -53.54 65.65 8.83
N SER A 4 -53.37 64.42 8.35
CA SER A 4 -53.98 63.23 8.92
C SER A 4 -52.93 62.40 9.67
N HIS A 5 -53.12 62.28 10.98
CA HIS A 5 -52.31 61.46 11.85
C HIS A 5 -52.84 60.03 11.75
N ALA A 6 -52.00 59.13 11.23
CA ALA A 6 -52.23 57.67 11.26
C ALA A 6 -51.43 57.07 12.45
N ALA A 7 -52.17 56.59 13.44
CA ALA A 7 -51.59 55.91 14.59
C ALA A 7 -51.15 54.49 14.17
N LEU A 8 -49.86 54.20 14.30
CA LEU A 8 -49.25 52.84 14.09
C LEU A 8 -49.31 52.07 15.43
N LEU A 9 -50.13 51.04 15.46
CA LEU A 9 -50.15 50.04 16.53
C LEU A 9 -49.02 49.05 16.31
N PHE A 10 -48.00 49.07 17.17
CA PHE A 10 -46.93 48.04 17.19
C PHE A 10 -47.42 46.81 17.97
N ALA A 11 -47.69 45.70 17.25
CA ALA A 11 -47.91 44.41 17.86
C ALA A 11 -46.56 43.80 18.18
N ALA A 12 -46.25 43.70 19.45
CA ALA A 12 -45.02 43.00 19.92
C ALA A 12 -45.20 41.45 19.81
N SER A 13 -44.65 40.84 18.76
CA SER A 13 -44.58 39.39 18.65
C SER A 13 -43.34 38.87 19.41
N THR A 14 -43.57 38.27 20.56
CA THR A 14 -42.52 37.54 21.33
C THR A 14 -42.18 36.23 20.65
N LEU A 15 -41.03 36.18 19.95
CA LEU A 15 -40.46 34.95 19.41
C LEU A 15 -39.84 34.13 20.56
N VAL A 16 -40.50 33.04 20.93
CA VAL A 16 -39.95 32.04 21.83
C VAL A 16 -38.89 31.23 21.03
N VAL A 17 -37.63 31.62 21.22
CA VAL A 17 -36.51 30.84 20.68
C VAL A 17 -36.28 29.63 21.61
N GLY A 18 -36.83 28.48 21.24
CA GLY A 18 -36.54 27.23 21.92
C GLY A 18 -35.08 26.79 21.61
N PRO A 19 -34.34 26.21 22.60
CA PRO A 19 -33.00 25.70 22.34
C PRO A 19 -33.08 24.54 21.34
N ALA A 20 -32.59 24.76 20.11
CA ALA A 20 -32.35 23.68 19.15
C ALA A 20 -31.25 22.79 19.71
N ILE A 21 -31.60 21.65 20.29
CA ILE A 21 -30.67 20.60 20.67
C ILE A 21 -30.12 20.02 19.35
N ALA A 22 -28.99 20.53 18.88
CA ALA A 22 -28.25 19.96 17.78
C ALA A 22 -27.81 18.57 18.22
N ALA A 23 -28.53 17.53 17.80
CA ALA A 23 -28.12 16.16 17.96
C ALA A 23 -26.77 16.01 17.25
N LYS A 24 -25.68 15.91 18.01
CA LYS A 24 -24.35 15.57 17.49
C LYS A 24 -24.46 14.23 16.77
N LYS A 25 -24.47 14.26 15.44
CA LYS A 25 -24.40 13.07 14.60
C LYS A 25 -23.13 12.33 15.01
N LYS A 26 -23.29 11.15 15.62
CA LYS A 26 -22.18 10.28 15.99
C LYS A 26 -21.31 10.11 14.75
N PRO A 27 -19.98 10.26 14.82
CA PRO A 27 -19.13 9.98 13.67
C PRO A 27 -19.45 8.57 13.20
N THR A 28 -20.02 8.45 12.00
CA THR A 28 -20.26 7.14 11.39
C THR A 28 -18.88 6.64 10.99
N GLU A 29 -18.40 5.62 11.66
CA GLU A 29 -17.18 4.90 11.28
C GLU A 29 -17.25 4.57 9.78
N PRO A 30 -16.19 4.84 8.99
CA PRO A 30 -16.25 4.59 7.56
C PRO A 30 -16.63 3.12 7.32
N PRO A 31 -17.55 2.86 6.40
CA PRO A 31 -17.99 1.49 6.14
C PRO A 31 -16.79 0.64 5.73
N CYS A 32 -16.63 -0.53 6.35
CA CYS A 32 -15.60 -1.47 5.98
C CYS A 32 -15.77 -1.94 4.52
N VAL A 33 -14.66 -2.26 3.84
CA VAL A 33 -14.66 -2.75 2.45
C VAL A 33 -14.56 -4.27 2.41
N LYS A 34 -15.23 -4.90 1.44
CA LYS A 34 -15.26 -6.35 1.24
C LYS A 34 -15.40 -6.75 -0.23
N GLY A 35 -15.14 -8.01 -0.51
CA GLY A 35 -15.34 -8.60 -1.84
C GLY A 35 -14.60 -7.83 -2.95
N LYS A 36 -15.25 -7.56 -4.07
CA LYS A 36 -14.64 -6.92 -5.24
C LYS A 36 -14.01 -5.56 -4.94
N VAL A 37 -14.57 -4.80 -3.99
CA VAL A 37 -14.01 -3.49 -3.61
C VAL A 37 -12.70 -3.67 -2.87
N LEU A 38 -12.63 -4.59 -1.91
CA LEU A 38 -11.40 -4.92 -1.20
C LEU A 38 -10.32 -5.40 -2.16
N THR A 39 -10.63 -6.35 -3.04
CA THR A 39 -9.68 -6.84 -4.06
C THR A 39 -9.19 -5.72 -4.98
N ALA A 40 -10.06 -4.76 -5.33
CA ALA A 40 -9.66 -3.62 -6.14
C ALA A 40 -8.67 -2.69 -5.42
N PHE A 41 -8.84 -2.48 -4.11
CA PHE A 41 -7.86 -1.75 -3.28
C PHE A 41 -6.53 -2.50 -3.19
N GLN A 42 -6.56 -3.81 -2.98
CA GLN A 42 -5.36 -4.64 -2.94
C GLN A 42 -4.59 -4.62 -4.27
N MET A 43 -5.30 -4.74 -5.41
CA MET A 43 -4.70 -4.62 -6.74
C MET A 43 -4.07 -3.24 -6.98
N ARG A 44 -4.75 -2.17 -6.54
CA ARG A 44 -4.21 -0.81 -6.66
C ARG A 44 -2.96 -0.65 -5.80
N MET A 45 -2.97 -1.17 -4.58
CA MET A 45 -1.82 -1.13 -3.69
C MET A 45 -0.62 -1.88 -4.27
N LEU A 46 -0.81 -3.11 -4.75
CA LEU A 46 0.22 -3.87 -5.44
C LEU A 46 0.77 -3.11 -6.66
N GLN A 47 -0.10 -2.54 -7.48
CA GLN A 47 0.32 -1.73 -8.63
C GLN A 47 1.17 -0.54 -8.19
N THR A 48 0.85 0.09 -7.06
CA THR A 48 1.62 1.20 -6.51
C THR A 48 2.99 0.75 -6.01
N GLU A 49 3.07 -0.40 -5.31
CA GLU A 49 4.35 -1.02 -4.93
C GLU A 49 5.24 -1.27 -6.15
N LEU A 50 4.67 -1.89 -7.17
CA LEU A 50 5.41 -2.24 -8.39
C LEU A 50 5.88 -1.00 -9.16
N VAL A 51 5.06 0.05 -9.31
CA VAL A 51 5.50 1.26 -10.03
C VAL A 51 6.58 2.02 -9.27
N VAL A 52 6.49 2.13 -7.93
CA VAL A 52 7.54 2.75 -7.13
C VAL A 52 8.82 1.90 -7.20
N GLY A 53 8.70 0.57 -7.10
CA GLY A 53 9.81 -0.36 -7.31
C GLY A 53 10.45 -0.23 -8.68
N ALA A 54 9.65 -0.08 -9.74
CA ALA A 54 10.15 0.14 -11.08
C ALA A 54 11.02 1.39 -11.21
N LEU A 55 10.56 2.49 -10.59
CA LEU A 55 11.26 3.77 -10.63
C LEU A 55 12.50 3.77 -9.71
N SER A 56 12.38 3.28 -8.49
CA SER A 56 13.45 3.30 -7.50
C SER A 56 14.56 2.27 -7.78
N CYS A 57 14.20 1.14 -8.41
CA CYS A 57 15.09 -0.03 -8.59
C CYS A 57 15.47 -0.27 -10.06
N LYS A 58 15.12 0.65 -10.98
CA LYS A 58 15.40 0.53 -12.43
C LYS A 58 14.74 -0.70 -13.10
N LEU A 59 13.53 -1.06 -12.64
CA LEU A 59 12.76 -2.21 -13.14
C LEU A 59 11.61 -1.80 -14.09
N THR A 60 11.70 -0.62 -14.72
CA THR A 60 10.66 -0.06 -15.61
C THR A 60 10.21 -1.02 -16.72
N PRO A 61 11.10 -1.77 -17.41
CA PRO A 61 10.64 -2.75 -18.41
C PRO A 61 9.71 -3.80 -17.82
N ARG A 62 10.02 -4.33 -16.64
CA ARG A 62 9.20 -5.33 -15.95
C ARG A 62 7.83 -4.80 -15.54
N TYR A 63 7.77 -3.52 -15.14
CA TYR A 63 6.48 -2.88 -14.87
C TYR A 63 5.60 -2.79 -16.14
N ASN A 64 6.19 -2.47 -17.28
CA ASN A 64 5.47 -2.42 -18.56
C ASN A 64 4.91 -3.80 -18.95
N ASP A 65 5.71 -4.86 -18.75
CA ASP A 65 5.27 -6.24 -18.98
C ASP A 65 4.13 -6.63 -18.02
N PHE A 66 4.22 -6.27 -16.76
CA PHE A 66 3.15 -6.47 -15.78
C PHE A 66 1.85 -5.77 -16.18
N VAL A 67 1.91 -4.48 -16.52
CA VAL A 67 0.72 -3.72 -16.93
C VAL A 67 0.11 -4.30 -18.20
N THR A 68 0.92 -4.77 -19.13
CA THR A 68 0.45 -5.40 -20.36
C THR A 68 -0.22 -6.74 -20.07
N SER A 69 0.40 -7.59 -19.26
CA SER A 69 -0.10 -8.93 -18.91
C SER A 69 -1.40 -8.90 -18.12
N TYR A 70 -1.54 -7.94 -17.21
CA TYR A 70 -2.67 -7.84 -16.29
C TYR A 70 -3.62 -6.68 -16.59
N ARG A 71 -3.55 -6.10 -17.79
CA ARG A 71 -4.39 -4.96 -18.20
C ARG A 71 -5.88 -5.14 -17.91
N PRO A 72 -6.53 -6.28 -18.20
CA PRO A 72 -7.97 -6.47 -17.94
C PRO A 72 -8.30 -6.38 -16.44
N ASP A 73 -7.47 -7.00 -15.59
CA ASP A 73 -7.66 -7.01 -14.13
C ASP A 73 -7.50 -5.61 -13.56
N LEU A 74 -6.43 -4.89 -13.96
CA LEU A 74 -6.15 -3.53 -13.53
C LEU A 74 -7.24 -2.54 -13.97
N MET A 75 -7.77 -2.69 -15.17
CA MET A 75 -8.90 -1.88 -15.67
C MET A 75 -10.19 -2.15 -14.88
N THR A 76 -10.45 -3.41 -14.53
CA THR A 76 -11.60 -3.79 -13.72
C THR A 76 -11.49 -3.23 -12.30
N ALA A 77 -10.31 -3.32 -11.68
CA ALA A 77 -10.02 -2.72 -10.38
C ALA A 77 -10.21 -1.20 -10.41
N HIS A 78 -9.68 -0.52 -11.44
CA HIS A 78 -9.86 0.92 -11.59
C HIS A 78 -11.33 1.33 -11.68
N LYS A 79 -12.14 0.65 -12.51
CA LYS A 79 -13.59 0.92 -12.64
C LYS A 79 -14.31 0.70 -11.30
N THR A 80 -13.94 -0.34 -10.54
CA THR A 80 -14.51 -0.62 -9.24
C THR A 80 -14.21 0.49 -8.24
N LEU A 81 -12.97 0.99 -8.20
CA LEU A 81 -12.57 2.10 -7.33
C LEU A 81 -13.21 3.42 -7.75
N MET A 82 -13.34 3.69 -9.05
CA MET A 82 -14.07 4.86 -9.54
C MET A 82 -15.52 4.87 -9.04
N ALA A 83 -16.19 3.71 -9.10
CA ALA A 83 -17.56 3.57 -8.58
C ALA A 83 -17.61 3.75 -7.04
N TYR A 84 -16.61 3.25 -6.30
CA TYR A 84 -16.52 3.37 -4.85
C TYR A 84 -16.32 4.83 -4.40
N PHE A 85 -15.37 5.55 -5.02
CA PHE A 85 -15.08 6.93 -4.66
C PHE A 85 -16.12 7.93 -5.19
N ALA A 86 -16.90 7.56 -6.20
CA ALA A 86 -17.90 8.37 -6.90
C ALA A 86 -17.35 9.68 -7.53
N ARG A 87 -16.08 10.00 -7.32
CA ARG A 87 -15.38 11.19 -7.85
C ARG A 87 -13.95 10.83 -8.18
N GLU A 88 -13.51 11.20 -9.36
CA GLU A 88 -12.14 10.99 -9.84
C GLU A 88 -11.11 11.63 -8.90
N SER A 89 -11.34 12.86 -8.45
CA SER A 89 -10.43 13.56 -7.54
C SER A 89 -10.17 12.78 -6.25
N LYS A 90 -11.18 12.10 -5.70
CA LYS A 90 -11.01 11.28 -4.49
C LYS A 90 -10.16 10.03 -4.74
N LEU A 91 -10.30 9.42 -5.91
CA LEU A 91 -9.44 8.32 -6.33
C LEU A 91 -8.01 8.80 -6.54
N GLU A 92 -7.81 9.97 -7.16
CA GLU A 92 -6.47 10.56 -7.35
C GLU A 92 -5.82 10.94 -6.00
N ASP A 93 -6.58 11.52 -5.06
CA ASP A 93 -6.11 11.78 -3.69
C ASP A 93 -5.65 10.49 -3.01
N TYR A 94 -6.41 9.41 -3.14
CA TYR A 94 -6.05 8.09 -2.61
C TYR A 94 -4.76 7.57 -3.25
N LYS A 95 -4.66 7.59 -4.57
CA LYS A 95 -3.47 7.15 -5.33
C LYS A 95 -2.21 7.93 -4.93
N SER A 96 -2.34 9.23 -4.77
CA SER A 96 -1.22 10.09 -4.39
C SER A 96 -0.73 9.79 -2.97
N ARG A 97 -1.63 9.60 -2.01
CA ARG A 97 -1.25 9.24 -0.64
C ARG A 97 -0.54 7.90 -0.58
N THR A 98 -1.11 6.87 -1.22
CA THR A 98 -0.50 5.54 -1.23
C THR A 98 0.85 5.53 -1.94
N ALA A 99 1.00 6.27 -3.05
CA ALA A 99 2.28 6.40 -3.73
C ALA A 99 3.35 7.08 -2.86
N ASN A 100 2.99 8.13 -2.13
CA ASN A 100 3.89 8.80 -1.20
C ASN A 100 4.31 7.88 -0.05
N GLU A 101 3.39 7.12 0.52
CA GLU A 101 3.69 6.15 1.59
C GLU A 101 4.66 5.06 1.11
N VAL A 102 4.40 4.47 -0.05
CA VAL A 102 5.30 3.47 -0.64
C VAL A 102 6.67 4.06 -0.93
N SER A 103 6.72 5.29 -1.46
CA SER A 103 7.98 5.98 -1.73
C SER A 103 8.79 6.22 -0.45
N GLN A 104 8.15 6.63 0.64
CA GLN A 104 8.82 6.78 1.93
C GLN A 104 9.38 5.46 2.45
N ARG A 105 8.62 4.37 2.33
CA ARG A 105 9.10 3.02 2.71
C ARG A 105 10.29 2.59 1.85
N SER A 106 10.27 2.88 0.56
CA SER A 106 11.39 2.55 -0.33
C SER A 106 12.68 3.26 0.06
N LEU A 107 12.59 4.50 0.54
CA LEU A 107 13.74 5.27 1.01
C LEU A 107 14.28 4.79 2.36
N ALA A 108 13.42 4.23 3.22
CA ALA A 108 13.83 3.73 4.54
C ALA A 108 14.81 2.53 4.44
N ASN A 109 14.59 1.64 3.47
CA ASN A 109 15.48 0.50 3.18
C ASN A 109 15.40 0.14 1.70
N ILE A 110 16.13 0.87 0.88
CA ILE A 110 16.08 0.72 -0.59
C ILE A 110 16.52 -0.67 -1.06
N THR A 111 17.50 -1.29 -0.42
CA THR A 111 18.01 -2.61 -0.80
C THR A 111 16.93 -3.69 -0.62
N GLU A 112 16.31 -3.73 0.54
CA GLU A 112 15.24 -4.68 0.84
C GLU A 112 14.01 -4.44 -0.04
N PHE A 113 13.66 -3.16 -0.23
CA PHE A 113 12.53 -2.77 -1.08
C PHE A 113 12.74 -3.22 -2.54
N CYS A 114 13.96 -3.04 -3.07
CA CYS A 114 14.29 -3.47 -4.43
C CYS A 114 14.31 -4.99 -4.59
N LEU A 115 14.80 -5.72 -3.59
CA LEU A 115 14.76 -7.19 -3.58
C LEU A 115 13.30 -7.69 -3.55
N HIS A 116 12.48 -7.13 -2.68
CA HIS A 116 11.05 -7.46 -2.62
C HIS A 116 10.34 -7.17 -3.96
N SER A 117 10.57 -5.98 -4.54
CA SER A 117 9.99 -5.61 -5.84
C SER A 117 10.42 -6.56 -6.96
N ALA A 118 11.71 -6.97 -6.99
CA ALA A 118 12.20 -7.93 -7.97
C ALA A 118 11.50 -9.29 -7.83
N ASN A 119 11.37 -9.80 -6.60
CA ASN A 119 10.67 -11.05 -6.30
C ASN A 119 9.19 -11.02 -6.70
N LEU A 120 8.50 -9.89 -6.47
CA LEU A 120 7.11 -9.71 -6.93
C LEU A 120 7.00 -9.83 -8.46
N TYR A 121 7.93 -9.20 -9.19
CA TYR A 121 7.96 -9.32 -10.65
C TYR A 121 8.31 -10.75 -11.10
N ASP A 122 9.26 -11.43 -10.46
CA ASP A 122 9.61 -12.81 -10.79
C ASP A 122 8.40 -13.74 -10.63
N THR A 123 7.62 -13.53 -9.57
CA THR A 123 6.39 -14.28 -9.33
C THR A 123 5.31 -13.96 -10.35
N LEU A 124 5.02 -12.68 -10.59
CA LEU A 124 3.91 -12.25 -11.46
C LEU A 124 4.17 -12.46 -12.94
N LEU A 125 5.43 -12.38 -13.38
CA LEU A 125 5.85 -12.54 -14.78
C LEU A 125 6.48 -13.89 -15.06
N GLY A 126 6.43 -14.80 -14.09
CA GLY A 126 6.92 -16.17 -14.24
C GLY A 126 6.15 -16.96 -15.30
N PRO A 127 6.60 -18.19 -15.60
CA PRO A 127 6.01 -19.01 -16.67
C PRO A 127 4.58 -19.44 -16.38
N GLU A 128 4.19 -19.50 -15.11
CA GLU A 128 2.83 -19.84 -14.70
C GLU A 128 1.97 -18.58 -14.61
N LYS A 129 0.87 -18.55 -15.36
CA LYS A 129 -0.07 -17.43 -15.32
C LYS A 129 -0.85 -17.40 -14.02
N ILE A 130 -0.51 -16.45 -13.15
CA ILE A 130 -1.15 -16.24 -11.86
C ILE A 130 -2.47 -15.46 -12.03
N LYS A 131 -3.49 -15.83 -11.27
CA LYS A 131 -4.73 -15.03 -11.15
C LYS A 131 -4.44 -13.87 -10.19
N LEU A 132 -4.36 -12.63 -10.73
CA LEU A 132 -4.00 -11.46 -9.94
C LEU A 132 -4.93 -11.24 -8.74
N ALA A 133 -6.23 -11.49 -8.92
CA ALA A 133 -7.22 -11.36 -7.84
C ALA A 133 -6.96 -12.30 -6.65
N GLN A 134 -6.45 -13.51 -6.91
CA GLN A 134 -6.08 -14.44 -5.85
C GLN A 134 -4.74 -14.02 -5.22
N PHE A 135 -3.76 -13.69 -6.03
CA PHE A 135 -2.43 -13.28 -5.56
C PHE A 135 -2.49 -12.13 -4.57
N VAL A 136 -3.27 -11.08 -4.87
CA VAL A 136 -3.34 -9.89 -3.99
C VAL A 136 -3.99 -10.15 -2.63
N MET A 137 -4.78 -11.22 -2.47
CA MET A 137 -5.37 -11.58 -1.18
C MET A 137 -4.32 -12.14 -0.20
N ASP A 138 -3.33 -12.84 -0.74
CA ASP A 138 -2.29 -13.51 0.03
C ASP A 138 -1.02 -12.64 0.15
N GLU A 139 -0.90 -11.57 -0.65
CA GLU A 139 0.28 -10.71 -0.68
C GLU A 139 0.25 -9.63 0.42
N PRO A 140 1.19 -9.66 1.40
CA PRO A 140 1.20 -8.71 2.52
C PRO A 140 1.31 -7.24 2.11
N SER A 141 2.04 -6.94 1.03
CA SER A 141 2.20 -5.57 0.54
C SER A 141 0.89 -5.03 -0.03
N ALA A 142 0.08 -5.86 -0.69
CA ALA A 142 -1.23 -5.49 -1.21
C ALA A 142 -2.24 -5.17 -0.09
N ASN A 143 -2.06 -5.74 1.09
CA ASN A 143 -2.95 -5.52 2.24
C ASN A 143 -2.69 -4.20 3.00
N ARG A 144 -1.71 -3.40 2.59
CA ARG A 144 -1.40 -2.07 3.16
C ARG A 144 -2.22 -0.94 2.54
N HIS A 145 -3.40 -1.23 2.02
CA HIS A 145 -4.23 -0.31 1.22
C HIS A 145 -5.00 0.75 2.02
N ASP A 146 -4.74 0.93 3.33
CA ASP A 146 -5.32 1.98 4.18
C ASP A 146 -6.87 1.95 4.30
N GLN A 147 -7.51 0.84 3.97
CA GLN A 147 -8.95 0.69 4.10
C GLN A 147 -9.28 -0.38 5.14
N ASN A 148 -10.29 -0.11 5.98
CA ASN A 148 -10.78 -1.10 6.92
C ASN A 148 -11.45 -2.26 6.15
N ALA A 149 -10.80 -3.41 6.09
CA ALA A 149 -11.43 -4.61 5.56
C ALA A 149 -12.52 -5.07 6.55
N CYS A 150 -13.71 -5.43 6.04
CA CYS A 150 -14.67 -6.12 6.88
C CYS A 150 -14.06 -7.46 7.27
N GLU A 151 -13.98 -7.76 8.55
CA GLU A 151 -13.58 -9.09 8.98
C GLU A 151 -14.47 -10.12 8.30
N ALA A 152 -13.87 -11.05 7.56
CA ALA A 152 -14.57 -12.27 7.18
C ALA A 152 -15.01 -12.90 8.51
N PRO A 153 -16.26 -13.44 8.61
CA PRO A 153 -16.67 -14.17 9.81
C PRO A 153 -15.59 -15.20 10.08
N SER A 154 -14.86 -15.02 11.19
CA SER A 154 -13.82 -15.95 11.59
C SER A 154 -14.47 -17.31 11.69
N VAL A 155 -14.22 -18.17 10.71
CA VAL A 155 -14.46 -19.59 10.90
C VAL A 155 -13.43 -19.98 11.94
N VAL A 156 -13.83 -19.95 13.20
CA VAL A 156 -13.06 -20.53 14.30
C VAL A 156 -13.06 -22.03 14.00
N THR A 157 -12.12 -22.45 13.16
CA THR A 157 -11.64 -23.81 13.19
C THR A 157 -11.00 -23.93 14.56
N ALA A 158 -11.78 -24.39 15.52
CA ALA A 158 -11.28 -24.90 16.78
C ALA A 158 -10.35 -26.07 16.42
N SER A 159 -9.11 -25.76 16.09
CA SER A 159 -8.03 -26.73 16.15
C SER A 159 -7.91 -27.07 17.61
N ALA A 160 -8.54 -28.21 17.95
CA ALA A 160 -8.34 -28.88 19.20
C ALA A 160 -6.83 -29.10 19.35
N VAL A 161 -6.20 -28.22 20.11
CA VAL A 161 -4.86 -28.45 20.62
C VAL A 161 -5.01 -29.58 21.63
N SER A 162 -4.79 -30.81 21.18
CA SER A 162 -4.55 -31.92 22.07
C SER A 162 -3.29 -31.58 22.88
N PRO A 163 -3.34 -31.67 24.22
CA PRO A 163 -2.17 -31.50 25.03
C PRO A 163 -1.21 -32.67 24.76
N VAL A 164 -0.19 -32.40 23.97
CA VAL A 164 0.94 -33.34 23.82
C VAL A 164 1.70 -33.33 25.14
N THR A 165 1.42 -34.34 25.96
CA THR A 165 2.26 -34.69 27.09
C THR A 165 3.54 -35.31 26.55
N GLY A 166 4.45 -34.47 26.05
CA GLY A 166 5.76 -34.81 25.53
C GLY A 166 6.82 -34.68 26.61
N LYS A 167 7.28 -35.83 27.09
CA LYS A 167 8.45 -36.00 27.95
C LYS A 167 9.63 -35.23 27.35
N LEU A 168 10.17 -34.28 28.12
CA LEU A 168 11.37 -33.52 27.76
C LEU A 168 12.55 -34.49 27.57
N VAL A 169 13.01 -34.65 26.35
CA VAL A 169 14.28 -35.29 26.02
C VAL A 169 15.36 -34.21 26.08
N PRO A 170 16.43 -34.36 26.90
CA PRO A 170 17.49 -33.36 26.96
C PRO A 170 18.25 -33.28 25.64
N LEU A 171 18.42 -32.06 25.11
CA LEU A 171 19.27 -31.81 23.95
C LEU A 171 20.73 -32.15 24.27
N PRO A 172 21.45 -32.77 23.33
CA PRO A 172 22.91 -32.96 23.47
C PRO A 172 23.62 -31.60 23.47
N ARG A 173 24.49 -31.45 24.48
CA ARG A 173 25.34 -30.28 24.66
C ARG A 173 26.31 -30.13 23.50
N ALA A 174 26.23 -29.03 22.76
CA ALA A 174 27.15 -28.69 21.69
C ALA A 174 28.57 -28.56 22.23
N LYS A 175 29.51 -29.19 21.52
CA LYS A 175 30.96 -29.17 21.76
C LYS A 175 31.49 -27.78 21.41
N PRO A 176 32.43 -27.20 22.16
CA PRO A 176 32.99 -25.88 21.82
C PRO A 176 33.76 -25.94 20.54
N GLU A 177 33.40 -25.09 19.58
CA GLU A 177 34.17 -24.92 18.33
C GLU A 177 35.39 -24.04 18.60
N THR A 178 36.52 -24.50 18.11
CA THR A 178 37.84 -23.85 18.16
C THR A 178 37.82 -22.55 17.34
N PRO A 179 38.46 -21.46 17.79
CA PRO A 179 38.49 -20.22 17.05
C PRO A 179 39.28 -20.35 15.75
N LEU A 180 38.66 -20.09 14.62
CA LEU A 180 39.32 -19.96 13.33
C LEU A 180 40.21 -18.73 13.31
N ALA A 181 41.47 -18.94 12.96
CA ALA A 181 42.52 -17.94 12.86
C ALA A 181 42.13 -16.82 11.87
N MET A 182 42.31 -15.58 12.31
CA MET A 182 42.21 -14.38 11.50
C MET A 182 43.24 -14.44 10.35
N SER A 183 42.76 -14.49 9.12
CA SER A 183 43.61 -14.30 7.93
C SER A 183 43.85 -12.79 7.75
N THR A 184 45.12 -12.43 7.73
CA THR A 184 45.68 -11.11 7.47
C THR A 184 45.27 -10.60 6.09
N PRO A 185 44.90 -9.31 5.91
CA PRO A 185 44.65 -8.77 4.60
C PRO A 185 45.93 -8.63 3.78
N GLN A 186 45.92 -9.13 2.57
CA GLN A 186 47.01 -8.97 1.60
C GLN A 186 46.96 -7.54 1.01
N PRO A 187 48.12 -6.86 0.84
CA PRO A 187 48.15 -5.51 0.24
C PRO A 187 47.92 -5.57 -1.27
N VAL A 188 47.08 -4.68 -1.76
CA VAL A 188 46.79 -4.43 -3.17
C VAL A 188 47.97 -3.75 -3.82
N PRO A 189 48.49 -4.20 -4.98
CA PRO A 189 49.50 -3.45 -5.72
C PRO A 189 48.88 -2.21 -6.37
N ALA A 190 49.48 -1.06 -6.09
CA ALA A 190 49.24 0.17 -6.83
C ALA A 190 49.99 0.05 -8.17
N ASP A 191 49.28 0.07 -9.28
CA ASP A 191 49.89 0.40 -10.55
C ASP A 191 48.96 1.37 -11.29
N GLY A 192 49.52 2.56 -11.50
CA GLY A 192 48.88 3.67 -12.14
C GLY A 192 49.13 3.64 -13.65
N SER A 193 48.17 4.16 -14.40
CA SER A 193 48.43 5.10 -15.49
C SER A 193 47.15 5.48 -16.21
N PRO A 194 46.92 6.72 -16.54
CA PRO A 194 45.78 7.17 -17.32
C PRO A 194 46.08 7.04 -18.80
N VAL A 195 45.19 6.45 -19.53
CA VAL A 195 45.17 6.56 -21.01
C VAL A 195 44.03 7.48 -21.41
N VAL A 196 44.44 8.69 -21.71
CA VAL A 196 43.69 9.67 -22.50
C VAL A 196 43.79 9.24 -23.97
N SER A 197 42.69 9.08 -24.64
CA SER A 197 42.63 9.20 -26.10
C SER A 197 41.23 9.69 -26.50
N GLY A 198 41.22 11.00 -26.80
CA GLY A 198 40.13 11.65 -27.48
C GLY A 198 40.13 11.30 -28.97
N THR A 199 38.95 11.30 -29.58
CA THR A 199 38.79 11.64 -30.99
C THR A 199 37.41 12.23 -31.19
N PRO A 200 37.28 13.44 -31.74
CA PRO A 200 36.01 14.03 -32.12
C PRO A 200 35.60 13.49 -33.50
N VAL A 201 34.37 13.10 -33.67
CA VAL A 201 33.77 12.96 -35.00
C VAL A 201 32.77 14.08 -35.21
N GLN A 202 33.11 14.94 -36.15
CA GLN A 202 32.22 15.87 -36.83
C GLN A 202 31.37 15.10 -37.85
N ASN A 203 30.11 15.34 -37.88
CA ASN A 203 29.23 15.78 -38.97
C ASN A 203 27.78 15.64 -38.56
#